data_2862996a90461c21437a307c121c699f
#
_entry.id   2862996a90461c21437a307c121c699f
#
_cell.length_a   1.000
_cell.length_b   1.000
_cell.length_c   1.000
_cell.angle_alpha   90.00
_cell.angle_beta   90.00
_cell.angle_gamma   90.00
#
_symmetry.space_group_name_H-M   'P 1'
#
loop_
_entity.id
_entity.type
_entity.pdbx_description
1 polymer ?
#
loop_
_entity_poly.entity_id
_entity_poly.type
_entity_poly.pdbx_seq_one_letter_code
_entity_poly.pdbx_strand_id
1 'polypeptide(L)'
;MYRHDYLESNPKTISCYINRHNDMKENNRKLLYTTLLMTSALTAQAGEKPNIIFILCDDMGYGDLACYGQPYIHTPNIDRLASEGMRFTQAYAGSPVSAPSRAALMTGQHTGHTLVRGNKEFWSGRVRYGRNDEYAVTGQQPYDPNHVILPEIMKDQGYTTALFGKWAGGYEGSVSTPEKRGIDEFYGYICQYMAHLYYPNFLNRYSKQEGDTSVIREVLEQNIQ
;
A
#
# COMPACT_ATOMS: atom_id res chain seq x y z
N MET A 1 8.43 -39.51 -84.38
CA MET A 1 9.39 -40.18 -83.47
C MET A 1 9.85 -39.07 -82.47
N TYR A 2 9.11 -38.92 -81.39
CA TYR A 2 9.39 -37.87 -80.31
C TYR A 2 10.01 -38.60 -79.13
N ARG A 3 11.22 -38.25 -78.77
CA ARG A 3 11.90 -38.69 -77.57
C ARG A 3 11.44 -37.74 -76.41
N HIS A 4 10.85 -38.33 -75.43
CA HIS A 4 10.62 -37.69 -74.10
C HIS A 4 11.87 -37.89 -73.24
N ASP A 5 12.62 -36.82 -73.02
CA ASP A 5 13.67 -36.80 -72.02
C ASP A 5 13.00 -36.51 -70.63
N TYR A 6 12.92 -37.56 -69.79
CA TYR A 6 12.60 -37.46 -68.42
C TYR A 6 13.79 -36.87 -67.64
N LEU A 7 13.70 -35.65 -67.25
CA LEU A 7 14.59 -35.09 -66.21
C LEU A 7 14.29 -35.77 -64.90
N GLU A 8 15.07 -36.66 -64.42
CA GLU A 8 15.08 -37.21 -63.07
C GLU A 8 15.47 -36.02 -62.10
N SER A 9 14.51 -35.48 -61.44
CA SER A 9 14.73 -34.46 -60.37
C SER A 9 15.34 -35.15 -59.14
N ASN A 10 16.59 -34.88 -58.87
CA ASN A 10 17.33 -35.42 -57.74
C ASN A 10 16.62 -35.02 -56.41
N PRO A 11 16.13 -36.01 -55.63
CA PRO A 11 15.35 -35.72 -54.42
C PRO A 11 16.10 -34.89 -53.35
N LYS A 12 17.46 -34.90 -53.41
CA LYS A 12 18.29 -34.07 -52.50
C LYS A 12 18.22 -32.59 -52.83
N THR A 13 18.02 -32.21 -54.09
CA THR A 13 17.92 -30.78 -54.48
C THR A 13 16.59 -30.20 -54.06
N ILE A 14 15.50 -30.95 -54.14
CA ILE A 14 14.15 -30.51 -53.70
C ILE A 14 14.11 -30.39 -52.18
N SER A 15 14.71 -31.31 -51.42
CA SER A 15 14.79 -31.27 -49.94
C SER A 15 15.57 -30.04 -49.48
N CYS A 16 16.67 -29.68 -50.14
CA CYS A 16 17.46 -28.48 -49.78
C CYS A 16 16.69 -27.17 -50.06
N TYR A 17 15.88 -27.13 -51.10
CA TYR A 17 15.07 -25.95 -51.45
C TYR A 17 13.88 -25.74 -50.47
N ILE A 18 13.24 -26.82 -50.07
CA ILE A 18 12.13 -26.78 -49.10
C ILE A 18 12.63 -26.38 -47.71
N ASN A 19 13.76 -26.94 -47.27
CA ASN A 19 14.35 -26.56 -45.97
C ASN A 19 14.79 -25.11 -45.95
N ARG A 20 15.43 -24.61 -47.01
CA ARG A 20 15.85 -23.18 -47.06
C ARG A 20 14.66 -22.21 -47.07
N HIS A 21 13.54 -22.59 -47.68
CA HIS A 21 12.33 -21.78 -47.73
C HIS A 21 11.60 -21.78 -46.38
N ASN A 22 11.63 -22.89 -45.64
CA ASN A 22 11.07 -22.98 -44.29
C ASN A 22 11.93 -22.20 -43.28
N ASP A 23 13.25 -22.28 -43.37
CA ASP A 23 14.18 -21.52 -42.53
C ASP A 23 14.03 -20.00 -42.70
N MET A 24 13.84 -19.54 -43.95
CA MET A 24 13.58 -18.13 -44.21
C MET A 24 12.22 -17.65 -43.65
N LYS A 25 11.20 -18.49 -43.74
CA LYS A 25 9.88 -18.16 -43.12
C LYS A 25 9.95 -18.12 -41.60
N GLU A 26 10.67 -19.04 -40.98
CA GLU A 26 10.84 -19.10 -39.54
C GLU A 26 11.68 -17.90 -39.02
N ASN A 27 12.75 -17.54 -39.70
CA ASN A 27 13.57 -16.40 -39.36
C ASN A 27 12.82 -15.09 -39.54
N ASN A 28 11.98 -14.95 -40.58
CA ASN A 28 11.13 -13.78 -40.76
C ASN A 28 10.04 -13.69 -39.66
N ARG A 29 9.50 -14.83 -39.23
CA ARG A 29 8.54 -14.83 -38.08
C ARG A 29 9.23 -14.46 -36.77
N LYS A 30 10.42 -14.99 -36.50
CA LYS A 30 11.22 -14.63 -35.32
C LYS A 30 11.55 -13.13 -35.33
N LEU A 31 11.97 -12.61 -36.47
CA LEU A 31 12.23 -11.17 -36.63
C LEU A 31 10.97 -10.33 -36.43
N LEU A 32 9.81 -10.77 -36.91
CA LEU A 32 8.53 -10.07 -36.72
C LEU A 32 8.13 -10.08 -35.24
N TYR A 33 8.27 -11.20 -34.53
CA TYR A 33 7.97 -11.29 -33.10
C TYR A 33 8.94 -10.45 -32.25
N THR A 34 10.23 -10.44 -32.57
CA THR A 34 11.20 -9.59 -31.86
C THR A 34 10.94 -8.11 -32.11
N THR A 35 10.58 -7.72 -33.33
CA THR A 35 10.23 -6.33 -33.64
C THR A 35 8.94 -5.91 -32.95
N LEU A 36 7.92 -6.78 -32.92
CA LEU A 36 6.66 -6.54 -32.21
C LEU A 36 6.84 -6.42 -30.70
N LEU A 37 7.68 -7.27 -30.10
CA LEU A 37 8.06 -7.20 -28.69
C LEU A 37 8.85 -5.93 -28.37
N MET A 38 9.77 -5.52 -29.23
CA MET A 38 10.53 -4.27 -29.03
C MET A 38 9.65 -3.03 -29.19
N THR A 39 8.70 -3.01 -30.14
CA THR A 39 7.77 -1.88 -30.30
C THR A 39 6.77 -1.80 -29.12
N SER A 40 6.30 -2.92 -28.58
CA SER A 40 5.44 -2.91 -27.40
C SER A 40 6.18 -2.46 -26.13
N ALA A 41 7.48 -2.74 -26.01
CA ALA A 41 8.30 -2.24 -24.91
C ALA A 41 8.57 -0.74 -24.98
N LEU A 42 8.63 -0.16 -26.20
CA LEU A 42 8.85 1.28 -26.41
C LEU A 42 7.58 2.12 -26.22
N THR A 43 6.39 1.51 -26.23
CA THR A 43 5.12 2.21 -26.00
C THR A 43 4.63 2.14 -24.53
N ALA A 44 5.34 1.45 -23.66
CA ALA A 44 5.16 1.56 -22.23
C ALA A 44 5.66 2.93 -21.75
N GLN A 45 5.01 4.00 -22.22
CA GLN A 45 5.16 5.32 -21.66
C GLN A 45 4.71 5.18 -20.20
N ALA A 46 5.65 5.29 -19.27
CA ALA A 46 5.32 5.32 -17.85
C ALA A 46 4.39 6.52 -17.67
N GLY A 47 3.08 6.26 -17.62
CA GLY A 47 2.11 7.28 -17.30
C GLY A 47 2.49 7.95 -15.98
N GLU A 48 2.09 9.19 -15.78
CA GLU A 48 2.27 9.86 -14.50
C GLU A 48 1.73 8.96 -13.39
N LYS A 49 2.52 8.80 -12.33
CA LYS A 49 2.12 7.95 -11.19
C LYS A 49 0.87 8.53 -10.56
N PRO A 50 -0.20 7.75 -10.37
CA PRO A 50 -1.43 8.26 -9.78
C PRO A 50 -1.19 8.65 -8.32
N ASN A 51 -1.90 9.66 -7.83
CA ASN A 51 -2.01 9.91 -6.41
C ASN A 51 -2.85 8.79 -5.76
N ILE A 52 -2.44 8.34 -4.58
CA ILE A 52 -3.09 7.26 -3.85
C ILE A 52 -3.60 7.79 -2.52
N ILE A 53 -4.90 7.70 -2.30
CA ILE A 53 -5.53 8.02 -1.01
C ILE A 53 -6.09 6.73 -0.43
N PHE A 54 -5.58 6.34 0.73
CA PHE A 54 -6.05 5.17 1.47
C PHE A 54 -6.82 5.63 2.71
N ILE A 55 -8.12 5.30 2.79
CA ILE A 55 -8.98 5.64 3.92
C ILE A 55 -9.26 4.38 4.72
N LEU A 56 -8.75 4.33 5.95
CA LEU A 56 -8.98 3.23 6.88
C LEU A 56 -9.90 3.70 8.00
N CYS A 57 -11.12 3.22 7.99
CA CYS A 57 -12.08 3.46 9.07
C CYS A 57 -11.77 2.56 10.26
N ASP A 58 -11.87 3.12 11.46
CA ASP A 58 -11.68 2.39 12.72
C ASP A 58 -13.03 1.82 13.17
N ASP A 59 -13.08 0.52 13.45
CA ASP A 59 -14.25 -0.22 13.91
C ASP A 59 -15.52 -0.16 13.02
N MET A 60 -15.37 0.18 11.73
CA MET A 60 -16.48 0.18 10.78
C MET A 60 -16.70 -1.23 10.21
N GLY A 61 -17.88 -1.78 10.42
CA GLY A 61 -18.26 -3.09 9.92
C GLY A 61 -18.78 -3.07 8.48
N TYR A 62 -18.80 -4.24 7.86
CA TYR A 62 -19.36 -4.44 6.51
C TYR A 62 -20.80 -3.94 6.39
N GLY A 63 -21.63 -4.21 7.42
CA GLY A 63 -23.03 -3.84 7.47
C GLY A 63 -23.32 -2.38 7.80
N ASP A 64 -22.32 -1.53 7.98
CA ASP A 64 -22.52 -0.12 8.35
C ASP A 64 -22.69 0.80 7.14
N LEU A 65 -22.44 0.30 5.94
CA LEU A 65 -22.53 1.06 4.69
C LEU A 65 -23.77 0.72 3.87
N ALA A 66 -24.44 1.75 3.34
CA ALA A 66 -25.65 1.56 2.53
C ALA A 66 -25.35 0.77 1.23
N CYS A 67 -24.20 0.95 0.59
CA CYS A 67 -23.79 0.18 -0.57
C CYS A 67 -23.60 -1.33 -0.30
N TYR A 68 -23.53 -1.73 0.97
CA TYR A 68 -23.52 -3.13 1.41
C TYR A 68 -24.83 -3.59 2.05
N GLY A 69 -25.88 -2.78 1.97
CA GLY A 69 -27.22 -3.16 2.40
C GLY A 69 -27.66 -2.61 3.76
N GLN A 70 -26.95 -1.66 4.34
CA GLN A 70 -27.38 -0.95 5.55
C GLN A 70 -28.67 -0.14 5.25
N PRO A 71 -29.81 -0.42 5.94
CA PRO A 71 -31.08 0.22 5.60
C PRO A 71 -31.32 1.55 6.35
N TYR A 72 -30.61 1.82 7.42
CA TYR A 72 -30.92 2.94 8.33
C TYR A 72 -29.91 4.08 8.24
N ILE A 73 -28.64 3.76 7.95
CA ILE A 73 -27.55 4.74 7.88
C ILE A 73 -27.30 5.10 6.42
N HIS A 74 -27.39 6.40 6.13
CA HIS A 74 -27.14 6.90 4.78
C HIS A 74 -25.67 7.29 4.63
N THR A 75 -24.98 6.70 3.65
CA THR A 75 -23.56 6.95 3.35
C THR A 75 -23.36 7.42 1.90
N PRO A 76 -24.00 8.53 1.47
CA PRO A 76 -24.14 8.89 0.06
C PRO A 76 -22.79 9.10 -0.66
N ASN A 77 -21.78 9.63 0.02
CA ASN A 77 -20.46 9.85 -0.58
C ASN A 77 -19.69 8.54 -0.76
N ILE A 78 -19.77 7.62 0.20
CA ILE A 78 -19.15 6.30 0.10
C ILE A 78 -19.88 5.45 -0.94
N ASP A 79 -21.21 5.53 -0.97
CA ASP A 79 -22.05 4.83 -1.95
C ASP A 79 -21.75 5.29 -3.38
N ARG A 80 -21.48 6.61 -3.56
CA ARG A 80 -21.04 7.13 -4.85
C ARG A 80 -19.67 6.56 -5.25
N LEU A 81 -18.67 6.55 -4.35
CA LEU A 81 -17.40 5.91 -4.61
C LEU A 81 -17.56 4.43 -5.00
N ALA A 82 -18.44 3.71 -4.31
CA ALA A 82 -18.72 2.31 -4.60
C ALA A 82 -19.37 2.12 -5.97
N SER A 83 -20.18 3.08 -6.45
CA SER A 83 -20.84 3.03 -7.75
C SER A 83 -19.92 3.43 -8.92
N GLU A 84 -18.95 4.31 -8.66
CA GLU A 84 -17.99 4.79 -9.65
C GLU A 84 -16.72 3.92 -9.73
N GLY A 85 -16.48 3.09 -8.71
CA GLY A 85 -15.28 2.28 -8.57
C GLY A 85 -15.55 0.78 -8.47
N MET A 86 -14.61 0.08 -7.86
CA MET A 86 -14.72 -1.36 -7.62
C MET A 86 -15.15 -1.62 -6.17
N ARG A 87 -16.26 -2.36 -6.00
CA ARG A 87 -16.76 -2.79 -4.70
C ARG A 87 -16.36 -4.24 -4.43
N PHE A 88 -15.58 -4.45 -3.37
CA PHE A 88 -15.17 -5.79 -2.93
C PHE A 88 -16.22 -6.39 -2.00
N THR A 89 -16.69 -7.57 -2.31
CA THR A 89 -17.66 -8.31 -1.48
C THR A 89 -17.00 -9.25 -0.48
N GLN A 90 -15.69 -9.51 -0.64
CA GLN A 90 -14.88 -10.40 0.18
C GLN A 90 -13.53 -9.72 0.47
N ALA A 91 -13.52 -8.70 1.33
CA ALA A 91 -12.33 -8.04 1.79
C ALA A 91 -12.34 -7.97 3.33
N TYR A 92 -11.26 -8.38 3.95
CA TYR A 92 -11.17 -8.54 5.39
C TYR A 92 -9.97 -7.80 5.95
N ALA A 93 -10.13 -7.18 7.13
CA ALA A 93 -9.02 -6.68 7.90
C ALA A 93 -8.14 -7.83 8.40
N GLY A 94 -6.84 -7.58 8.54
CA GLY A 94 -5.89 -8.60 8.99
C GLY A 94 -6.10 -9.08 10.45
N SER A 95 -6.86 -8.33 11.24
CA SER A 95 -7.19 -8.64 12.63
C SER A 95 -8.43 -7.83 13.06
N PRO A 96 -9.23 -8.33 14.02
CA PRO A 96 -10.32 -7.56 14.62
C PRO A 96 -9.85 -6.48 15.61
N VAL A 97 -8.55 -6.41 15.89
CA VAL A 97 -7.93 -5.48 16.84
C VAL A 97 -7.02 -4.50 16.10
N SER A 98 -7.03 -3.22 16.50
CA SER A 98 -6.47 -2.11 15.73
C SER A 98 -4.96 -2.24 15.46
N ALA A 99 -4.09 -2.42 16.46
CA ALA A 99 -2.64 -2.44 16.24
C ALA A 99 -2.19 -3.61 15.33
N PRO A 100 -2.63 -4.86 15.53
CA PRO A 100 -2.25 -5.95 14.64
C PRO A 100 -2.88 -5.84 13.24
N SER A 101 -4.09 -5.25 13.10
CA SER A 101 -4.69 -4.97 11.80
C SER A 101 -3.87 -3.96 11.01
N ARG A 102 -3.44 -2.87 11.66
CA ARG A 102 -2.53 -1.87 11.07
C ARG A 102 -1.18 -2.47 10.72
N ALA A 103 -0.63 -3.32 11.58
CA ALA A 103 0.62 -4.02 11.30
C ALA A 103 0.50 -4.94 10.08
N ALA A 104 -0.60 -5.68 9.95
CA ALA A 104 -0.84 -6.52 8.77
C ALA A 104 -0.93 -5.67 7.49
N LEU A 105 -1.63 -4.53 7.54
CA LEU A 105 -1.71 -3.59 6.41
C LEU A 105 -0.35 -3.02 6.05
N MET A 106 0.40 -2.51 7.03
CA MET A 106 1.68 -1.84 6.80
C MET A 106 2.77 -2.80 6.32
N THR A 107 2.79 -4.04 6.82
CA THR A 107 3.83 -5.02 6.50
C THR A 107 3.45 -5.97 5.37
N GLY A 108 2.19 -6.03 4.98
CA GLY A 108 1.67 -7.05 4.06
C GLY A 108 1.70 -8.47 4.62
N GLN A 109 1.91 -8.62 5.94
CA GLN A 109 2.06 -9.92 6.60
C GLN A 109 0.79 -10.32 7.35
N HIS A 110 0.47 -11.61 7.32
CA HIS A 110 -0.56 -12.17 8.18
C HIS A 110 -0.19 -12.02 9.65
N THR A 111 -1.18 -11.80 10.53
CA THR A 111 -0.97 -11.59 11.99
C THR A 111 -0.21 -12.72 12.68
N GLY A 112 -0.16 -13.92 12.11
CA GLY A 112 0.69 -15.02 12.58
C GLY A 112 2.19 -14.80 12.35
N HIS A 113 2.57 -13.89 11.45
CA HIS A 113 3.96 -13.60 11.06
C HIS A 113 4.43 -12.21 11.50
N THR A 114 3.50 -11.26 11.72
CA THR A 114 3.88 -9.91 12.20
C THR A 114 4.38 -9.98 13.65
N LEU A 115 5.26 -9.03 14.00
CA LEU A 115 5.70 -8.84 15.38
C LEU A 115 4.56 -8.30 16.25
N VAL A 116 3.72 -7.43 15.72
CA VAL A 116 2.59 -6.80 16.41
C VAL A 116 1.36 -7.70 16.29
N ARG A 117 1.06 -8.45 17.35
CA ARG A 117 -0.04 -9.43 17.38
C ARG A 117 -1.21 -9.05 18.27
N GLY A 118 -1.13 -7.91 18.93
CA GLY A 118 -2.14 -7.39 19.85
C GLY A 118 -1.89 -5.93 20.17
N ASN A 119 -2.77 -5.33 20.95
CA ASN A 119 -2.65 -3.96 21.44
C ASN A 119 -1.69 -3.87 22.63
N LYS A 120 -0.45 -4.36 22.46
CA LYS A 120 0.55 -4.22 23.50
C LYS A 120 1.02 -2.78 23.59
N GLU A 121 0.85 -2.21 24.77
CA GLU A 121 1.22 -0.85 25.08
C GLU A 121 2.54 -0.79 25.82
N PHE A 122 3.33 0.25 25.55
CA PHE A 122 4.56 0.54 26.24
C PHE A 122 4.37 1.77 27.13
N TRP A 123 4.57 1.57 28.42
CA TRP A 123 4.43 2.59 29.44
C TRP A 123 5.79 3.24 29.71
N SER A 124 5.87 4.56 29.61
CA SER A 124 7.07 5.31 30.00
C SER A 124 6.69 6.55 30.82
N GLY A 125 6.69 6.40 32.12
CA GLY A 125 6.49 7.51 33.04
C GLY A 125 5.05 8.09 33.06
N ARG A 126 4.87 9.17 33.80
CA ARG A 126 3.56 9.83 33.97
C ARG A 126 3.42 10.98 32.96
N VAL A 127 2.50 10.85 32.02
CA VAL A 127 2.05 11.97 31.17
C VAL A 127 0.58 12.20 31.46
N ARG A 128 0.18 13.44 31.69
CA ARG A 128 -1.24 13.79 31.86
C ARG A 128 -1.93 13.74 30.50
N TYR A 129 -2.87 12.85 30.38
CA TYR A 129 -3.86 12.81 29.31
C TYR A 129 -5.22 13.18 29.92
N GLY A 130 -5.72 14.36 29.60
CA GLY A 130 -6.99 14.82 30.16
C GLY A 130 -6.90 15.36 31.60
N ARG A 131 -8.08 15.61 32.21
CA ARG A 131 -8.17 16.29 33.51
C ARG A 131 -7.65 15.45 34.70
N ASN A 132 -7.63 14.13 34.61
CA ASN A 132 -7.38 13.24 35.76
C ASN A 132 -6.45 12.11 35.51
N ASP A 133 -5.83 11.94 34.31
CA ASP A 133 -5.09 10.72 34.01
C ASP A 133 -3.59 10.87 34.28
N GLU A 134 -3.11 10.02 35.17
CA GLU A 134 -1.70 9.92 35.58
C GLU A 134 -0.92 8.88 34.74
N TYR A 135 -1.51 8.28 33.72
CA TYR A 135 -0.92 7.19 32.98
C TYR A 135 -0.31 7.63 31.65
N ALA A 136 0.95 7.33 31.47
CA ALA A 136 1.61 7.55 30.21
C ALA A 136 1.63 6.27 29.39
N VAL A 137 0.66 6.12 28.52
CA VAL A 137 0.85 5.23 27.37
C VAL A 137 1.60 6.01 26.32
N THR A 138 2.83 5.63 26.04
CA THR A 138 3.65 6.31 25.03
C THR A 138 3.41 5.78 23.62
N GLY A 139 2.85 4.60 23.50
CA GLY A 139 2.46 4.01 22.23
C GLY A 139 2.38 2.49 22.28
N GLN A 140 2.27 1.88 21.12
CA GLN A 140 2.17 0.45 20.93
C GLN A 140 3.53 -0.18 20.64
N GLN A 141 3.56 -1.50 20.51
CA GLN A 141 4.74 -2.23 20.08
C GLN A 141 5.22 -1.71 18.72
N PRO A 142 6.51 -1.34 18.61
CA PRO A 142 7.10 -0.91 17.34
C PRO A 142 7.00 -1.99 16.26
N TYR A 143 6.86 -1.57 15.01
CA TYR A 143 7.11 -2.48 13.89
C TYR A 143 8.57 -2.94 13.89
N ASP A 144 8.80 -4.16 13.41
CA ASP A 144 10.16 -4.68 13.28
C ASP A 144 10.98 -3.79 12.32
N PRO A 145 12.12 -3.23 12.78
CA PRO A 145 12.93 -2.38 11.93
C PRO A 145 13.55 -3.09 10.73
N ASN A 146 13.62 -4.43 10.76
CA ASN A 146 14.14 -5.24 9.66
C ASN A 146 13.08 -5.53 8.57
N HIS A 147 11.80 -5.25 8.84
CA HIS A 147 10.74 -5.41 7.86
C HIS A 147 10.40 -4.07 7.21
N VAL A 148 10.48 -4.04 5.89
CA VAL A 148 10.01 -2.90 5.09
C VAL A 148 8.50 -2.78 5.19
N ILE A 149 7.99 -1.55 5.37
CA ILE A 149 6.56 -1.28 5.46
C ILE A 149 6.07 -0.44 4.28
N LEU A 150 4.76 -0.42 4.08
CA LEU A 150 4.12 0.22 2.93
C LEU A 150 4.60 1.65 2.64
N PRO A 151 4.70 2.59 3.62
CA PRO A 151 5.18 3.94 3.32
C PRO A 151 6.62 3.97 2.79
N GLU A 152 7.50 3.09 3.29
CA GLU A 152 8.88 2.99 2.82
C GLU A 152 8.93 2.54 1.36
N ILE A 153 8.11 1.55 0.98
CA ILE A 153 7.97 1.09 -0.41
C ILE A 153 7.48 2.22 -1.31
N MET A 154 6.47 2.97 -0.86
CA MET A 154 5.92 4.10 -1.63
C MET A 154 6.97 5.19 -1.83
N LYS A 155 7.75 5.48 -0.79
CA LYS A 155 8.84 6.45 -0.85
C LYS A 155 9.94 6.04 -1.82
N ASP A 156 10.34 4.78 -1.81
CA ASP A 156 11.31 4.22 -2.77
C ASP A 156 10.81 4.33 -4.21
N GLN A 157 9.51 4.33 -4.40
CA GLN A 157 8.88 4.58 -5.70
C GLN A 157 8.75 6.09 -6.02
N GLY A 158 9.26 7.00 -5.18
CA GLY A 158 9.25 8.44 -5.40
C GLY A 158 7.95 9.14 -5.04
N TYR A 159 7.09 8.54 -4.23
CA TYR A 159 5.94 9.22 -3.66
C TYR A 159 6.33 10.07 -2.44
N THR A 160 5.67 11.20 -2.28
CA THR A 160 5.56 11.86 -0.98
C THR A 160 4.48 11.16 -0.18
N THR A 161 4.78 10.86 1.08
CA THR A 161 3.92 10.04 1.93
C THR A 161 3.37 10.84 3.09
N ALA A 162 2.08 10.69 3.36
CA ALA A 162 1.42 11.34 4.49
C ALA A 162 0.54 10.36 5.25
N LEU A 163 0.41 10.55 6.57
CA LEU A 163 -0.50 9.80 7.41
C LEU A 163 -1.18 10.71 8.40
N PHE A 164 -2.51 10.66 8.43
CA PHE A 164 -3.36 11.42 9.34
C PHE A 164 -4.19 10.45 10.18
N GLY A 165 -4.15 10.61 11.52
CA GLY A 165 -4.86 9.76 12.46
C GLY A 165 -3.96 8.82 13.26
N LYS A 166 -4.38 7.57 13.50
CA LYS A 166 -3.67 6.62 14.37
C LYS A 166 -2.48 5.97 13.67
N TRP A 167 -1.29 6.03 14.26
CA TRP A 167 -0.11 5.27 13.84
C TRP A 167 -0.15 3.82 14.35
N ALA A 168 -0.15 3.66 15.67
CA ALA A 168 -0.20 2.37 16.37
C ALA A 168 0.93 1.38 16.00
N GLY A 169 2.08 1.87 15.57
CA GLY A 169 3.23 1.05 15.16
C GLY A 169 4.52 1.43 15.87
N GLY A 170 4.41 1.99 17.07
CA GLY A 170 5.55 2.42 17.87
C GLY A 170 5.14 3.34 19.00
N TYR A 171 6.12 3.90 19.69
CA TYR A 171 5.97 4.91 20.73
C TYR A 171 6.96 6.04 20.50
N GLU A 172 6.75 7.19 21.13
CA GLU A 172 7.65 8.33 21.01
C GLU A 172 9.09 7.96 21.35
N GLY A 173 10.02 8.26 20.45
CA GLY A 173 11.44 7.91 20.59
C GLY A 173 11.79 6.48 20.18
N SER A 174 10.82 5.63 19.82
CA SER A 174 11.11 4.28 19.32
C SER A 174 11.79 4.31 17.93
N VAL A 175 12.22 3.14 17.48
CA VAL A 175 12.78 2.95 16.13
C VAL A 175 11.71 2.98 15.03
N SER A 176 10.43 3.02 15.41
CA SER A 176 9.30 2.91 14.49
C SER A 176 8.28 4.04 14.69
N THR A 177 8.77 5.26 14.82
CA THR A 177 7.94 6.47 14.71
C THR A 177 7.70 6.79 13.23
N PRO A 178 6.63 7.52 12.87
CA PRO A 178 6.26 7.80 11.48
C PRO A 178 7.40 8.30 10.60
N GLU A 179 8.16 9.30 11.09
CA GLU A 179 9.28 9.91 10.36
C GLU A 179 10.43 8.93 10.06
N LYS A 180 10.63 7.94 10.92
CA LYS A 180 11.66 6.89 10.74
C LYS A 180 11.20 5.78 9.79
N ARG A 181 9.93 5.73 9.50
CA ARG A 181 9.29 4.66 8.74
C ARG A 181 8.66 5.16 7.44
N GLY A 182 9.30 6.16 6.83
CA GLY A 182 8.98 6.59 5.48
C GLY A 182 7.78 7.53 5.36
N ILE A 183 7.28 8.13 6.45
CA ILE A 183 6.25 9.16 6.42
C ILE A 183 6.90 10.54 6.34
N ASP A 184 6.53 11.33 5.34
CA ASP A 184 7.02 12.71 5.16
C ASP A 184 6.15 13.73 5.89
N GLU A 185 4.85 13.46 6.05
CA GLU A 185 3.89 14.31 6.75
C GLU A 185 3.04 13.47 7.71
N PHE A 186 3.02 13.83 8.98
CA PHE A 186 2.24 13.14 10.01
C PHE A 186 1.46 14.11 10.87
N TYR A 187 0.18 13.80 11.11
CA TYR A 187 -0.64 14.51 12.08
C TYR A 187 -1.65 13.56 12.72
N GLY A 188 -1.54 13.35 14.04
CA GLY A 188 -2.43 12.43 14.72
C GLY A 188 -1.88 11.83 16.01
N TYR A 189 -2.12 10.54 16.21
CA TYR A 189 -1.79 9.84 17.44
C TYR A 189 -0.71 8.78 17.18
N ILE A 190 0.45 8.91 17.80
CA ILE A 190 1.43 7.79 17.82
C ILE A 190 0.82 6.64 18.63
N CYS A 191 0.29 6.94 19.81
CA CYS A 191 -0.41 6.00 20.67
C CYS A 191 -1.90 5.94 20.31
N GLN A 192 -2.40 4.78 19.92
CA GLN A 192 -3.82 4.61 19.60
C GLN A 192 -4.75 4.81 20.80
N TYR A 193 -4.28 4.57 22.03
CA TYR A 193 -5.06 4.81 23.25
C TYR A 193 -5.51 6.28 23.36
N MET A 194 -4.66 7.20 22.94
CA MET A 194 -4.98 8.64 22.93
C MET A 194 -6.21 8.99 22.09
N ALA A 195 -6.44 8.25 21.01
CA ALA A 195 -7.59 8.48 20.16
C ALA A 195 -8.94 8.15 20.82
N HIS A 196 -8.95 7.39 21.92
CA HIS A 196 -10.15 7.11 22.69
C HIS A 196 -10.57 8.28 23.59
N LEU A 197 -9.70 9.28 23.77
CA LEU A 197 -10.02 10.45 24.59
C LEU A 197 -10.87 11.48 23.84
N TYR A 198 -11.02 11.37 22.52
CA TYR A 198 -11.74 12.28 21.59
C TYR A 198 -11.32 13.77 21.66
N TYR A 199 -10.95 14.27 22.82
CA TYR A 199 -10.50 15.65 23.07
C TYR A 199 -9.13 15.63 23.76
N PRO A 200 -8.06 15.21 23.05
CA PRO A 200 -6.72 15.14 23.61
C PRO A 200 -6.14 16.54 23.83
N ASN A 201 -5.22 16.67 24.78
CA ASN A 201 -4.52 17.94 25.02
C ASN A 201 -3.49 18.27 23.94
N PHE A 202 -3.04 17.28 23.19
CA PHE A 202 -2.11 17.45 22.07
C PHE A 202 -2.31 16.36 21.01
N LEU A 203 -1.84 16.65 19.81
CA LEU A 203 -1.59 15.67 18.76
C LEU A 203 -0.09 15.64 18.44
N ASN A 204 0.34 14.56 17.82
CA ASN A 204 1.70 14.44 17.33
C ASN A 204 1.75 14.95 15.90
N ARG A 205 2.75 15.78 15.58
CA ARG A 205 2.99 16.34 14.25
C ARG A 205 4.42 16.07 13.81
N TYR A 206 4.59 15.87 12.52
CA TYR A 206 5.88 15.86 11.84
C TYR A 206 5.67 16.36 10.40
N SER A 207 6.49 17.28 9.96
CA SER A 207 6.52 17.76 8.58
C SER A 207 7.96 17.87 8.11
N LYS A 208 8.33 17.01 7.18
CA LYS A 208 9.62 17.08 6.50
C LYS A 208 9.76 18.37 5.69
N GLN A 209 8.67 18.86 5.12
CA GLN A 209 8.65 20.10 4.36
C GLN A 209 8.95 21.31 5.22
N GLU A 210 8.51 21.31 6.48
CA GLU A 210 8.80 22.37 7.44
C GLU A 210 10.17 22.22 8.13
N GLY A 211 10.87 21.12 7.83
CA GLY A 211 12.22 20.87 8.36
C GLY A 211 12.25 20.20 9.73
N ASP A 212 11.16 19.58 10.17
CA ASP A 212 11.13 18.81 11.41
C ASP A 212 12.13 17.64 11.33
N THR A 213 12.85 17.39 12.40
CA THR A 213 13.82 16.27 12.50
C THR A 213 13.24 15.06 13.23
N SER A 214 12.14 15.25 13.96
CA SER A 214 11.42 14.21 14.69
C SER A 214 9.98 14.62 14.91
N VAL A 215 9.14 13.65 15.28
CA VAL A 215 7.76 13.94 15.70
C VAL A 215 7.77 14.80 16.95
N ILE A 216 6.98 15.85 16.94
CA ILE A 216 6.76 16.79 18.05
C ILE A 216 5.32 16.70 18.55
N ARG A 217 5.07 17.19 19.75
CA ARG A 217 3.70 17.36 20.31
C ARG A 217 3.21 18.75 20.03
N GLU A 218 2.10 18.83 19.32
CA GLU A 218 1.38 20.08 19.12
C GLU A 218 0.26 20.19 20.17
N VAL A 219 0.38 21.17 21.06
CA VAL A 219 -0.63 21.39 22.10
C VAL A 219 -1.86 22.03 21.48
N LEU A 220 -3.01 21.44 21.74
CA LEU A 220 -4.29 21.95 21.26
C LEU A 220 -4.87 22.94 22.29
N GLU A 221 -5.10 24.16 21.87
CA GLU A 221 -5.85 25.11 22.66
C GLU A 221 -7.32 24.68 22.68
N GLN A 222 -7.72 24.03 23.77
CA GLN A 222 -9.13 23.72 23.98
C GLN A 222 -9.82 24.94 24.56
N ASN A 223 -10.44 25.71 23.71
CA ASN A 223 -11.44 26.72 24.17
C ASN A 223 -12.67 25.94 24.62
N ILE A 224 -12.66 25.48 25.87
CA ILE A 224 -13.86 24.94 26.53
C ILE A 224 -14.65 26.18 26.99
N GLN A 225 -15.58 26.62 26.14
CA GLN A 225 -16.69 27.47 26.55
C GLN A 225 -17.79 26.66 27.21
#